data_2153cef0e3c512b496dd6192d6dd05f8
#
_entry.id   2153cef0e3c512b496dd6192d6dd05f8
#
_cell.length_a   1.000
_cell.length_b   1.000
_cell.length_c   1.000
_cell.angle_alpha   90.00
_cell.angle_beta   90.00
_cell.angle_gamma   90.00
#
_symmetry.space_group_name_H-M   'P 1'
#
loop_
_entity.id
_entity.type
_entity.pdbx_description
1 polymer ?
#
loop_
_entity_poly.entity_id
_entity_poly.type
_entity_poly.pdbx_seq_one_letter_code
_entity_poly.pdbx_strand_id
1 'polypeptide(L)'
;MTSMAIRKIFVAACLCLATLTAAAQKTLEILHTNDTHSCILPLNPNLQDTLVAGRGGFVRRVAMINQERKKNPDLLLFDSGDFSQGSPFYTIYKGDVEIGLMNMMRYDAVTIGNHEFDYGLDNMARIFRMAKFPVVCANYDFTGTPVEGIVKPYVILKRNGLRIGVLGICPQMLGLVDENKCVGVKYLDPVETADRIAKKLKKEEKCDVVICLSHLGWGLAQNVDDEDMIARNHDIDLVLGGHSHSYFTTLKYAKNADGRMIPDDQNGKHAIFVGKIMMKLDKAK
;
A
#
# COMPACT_ATOMS: atom_id res chain seq x y z
N MET A 1 -65.54 -24.42 59.13
CA MET A 1 -64.63 -23.27 59.22
C MET A 1 -63.52 -23.52 58.20
N THR A 2 -63.61 -22.85 57.03
CA THR A 2 -62.87 -23.12 55.83
C THR A 2 -61.58 -22.29 55.77
N SER A 3 -60.42 -22.98 55.73
CA SER A 3 -59.12 -22.32 55.49
C SER A 3 -58.89 -22.16 54.01
N MET A 4 -58.78 -20.94 53.54
CA MET A 4 -58.43 -20.57 52.17
C MET A 4 -56.90 -20.57 52.02
N ALA A 5 -56.36 -21.51 51.26
CA ALA A 5 -54.94 -21.53 50.88
C ALA A 5 -54.68 -20.60 49.69
N ILE A 6 -53.89 -19.54 49.92
CA ILE A 6 -53.44 -18.62 48.87
C ILE A 6 -52.26 -19.26 48.14
N ARG A 7 -52.46 -19.69 46.89
CA ARG A 7 -51.37 -20.08 45.98
C ARG A 7 -50.66 -18.85 45.46
N LYS A 8 -49.40 -18.68 45.84
CA LYS A 8 -48.49 -17.69 45.21
C LYS A 8 -47.99 -18.27 43.90
N ILE A 9 -48.42 -17.66 42.79
CA ILE A 9 -47.90 -17.94 41.45
C ILE A 9 -46.62 -17.10 41.31
N PHE A 10 -45.45 -17.75 41.28
CA PHE A 10 -44.21 -17.10 40.87
C PHE A 10 -44.16 -17.10 39.33
N VAL A 11 -44.38 -15.94 38.71
CA VAL A 11 -44.09 -15.71 37.29
C VAL A 11 -42.60 -15.39 37.19
N ALA A 12 -41.79 -16.37 36.78
CA ALA A 12 -40.40 -16.12 36.40
C ALA A 12 -40.38 -15.47 35.00
N ALA A 13 -40.24 -14.17 34.96
CA ALA A 13 -39.96 -13.43 33.72
C ALA A 13 -38.50 -13.68 33.33
N CYS A 14 -38.25 -14.63 32.41
CA CYS A 14 -36.97 -14.73 31.70
C CYS A 14 -36.82 -13.51 30.78
N LEU A 15 -36.13 -12.46 31.26
CA LEU A 15 -35.59 -11.41 30.37
C LEU A 15 -34.46 -12.04 29.59
N CYS A 16 -34.72 -12.52 28.37
CA CYS A 16 -33.69 -12.69 27.35
C CYS A 16 -33.22 -11.32 26.89
N LEU A 17 -32.19 -10.82 27.55
CA LEU A 17 -31.40 -9.72 26.97
C LEU A 17 -30.70 -10.28 25.71
N ALA A 18 -31.36 -10.21 24.58
CA ALA A 18 -30.68 -10.26 23.29
C ALA A 18 -29.80 -9.02 23.21
N THR A 19 -28.55 -9.12 23.63
CA THR A 19 -27.53 -8.13 23.31
C THR A 19 -27.33 -8.17 21.81
N LEU A 20 -28.07 -7.34 21.08
CA LEU A 20 -27.73 -6.95 19.72
C LEU A 20 -26.39 -6.22 19.83
N THR A 21 -25.29 -6.96 19.79
CA THR A 21 -24.00 -6.38 19.48
C THR A 21 -24.10 -5.86 18.06
N ALA A 22 -24.44 -4.60 17.92
CA ALA A 22 -24.22 -3.87 16.68
C ALA A 22 -22.72 -3.98 16.43
N ALA A 23 -22.29 -4.95 15.61
CA ALA A 23 -20.89 -5.06 15.28
C ALA A 23 -20.51 -3.74 14.62
N ALA A 24 -19.65 -2.98 15.29
CA ALA A 24 -19.19 -1.69 14.80
C ALA A 24 -18.66 -1.84 13.37
N GLN A 25 -19.01 -0.89 12.50
CA GLN A 25 -18.47 -0.81 11.16
C GLN A 25 -16.94 -0.80 11.24
N LYS A 26 -16.27 -1.76 10.58
CA LYS A 26 -14.83 -1.83 10.60
C LYS A 26 -14.25 -0.76 9.69
N THR A 27 -13.24 -0.06 10.18
CA THR A 27 -12.55 1.00 9.44
C THR A 27 -11.07 0.72 9.37
N LEU A 28 -10.44 1.07 8.25
CA LEU A 28 -8.98 1.10 8.09
C LEU A 28 -8.57 2.54 7.79
N GLU A 29 -7.61 3.03 8.54
CA GLU A 29 -6.91 4.28 8.24
C GLU A 29 -5.59 3.94 7.56
N ILE A 30 -5.41 4.45 6.34
CA ILE A 30 -4.27 4.16 5.49
C ILE A 30 -3.56 5.47 5.17
N LEU A 31 -2.26 5.52 5.42
CA LEU A 31 -1.37 6.51 4.84
C LEU A 31 -0.61 5.91 3.67
N HIS A 32 -0.37 6.71 2.65
CA HIS A 32 0.25 6.28 1.42
C HIS A 32 1.26 7.30 0.91
N THR A 33 2.39 6.79 0.42
CA THR A 33 3.46 7.55 -0.23
C THR A 33 3.90 6.85 -1.51
N ASN A 34 4.50 7.59 -2.42
CA ASN A 34 5.07 7.12 -3.69
C ASN A 34 6.10 8.12 -4.19
N ASP A 35 6.98 7.71 -5.10
CA ASP A 35 7.91 8.57 -5.87
C ASP A 35 8.64 9.60 -5.00
N THR A 36 9.16 9.15 -3.86
CA THR A 36 9.81 10.07 -2.92
C THR A 36 11.19 10.49 -3.39
N HIS A 37 11.80 9.77 -4.33
CA HIS A 37 13.02 10.09 -5.04
C HIS A 37 14.10 10.65 -4.12
N SER A 38 14.39 9.93 -3.02
CA SER A 38 15.43 10.30 -2.06
C SER A 38 15.39 11.77 -1.61
N CYS A 39 14.20 12.39 -1.61
CA CYS A 39 14.06 13.78 -1.16
C CYS A 39 14.18 13.87 0.37
N ILE A 40 15.40 13.66 0.89
CA ILE A 40 15.69 13.58 2.32
C ILE A 40 15.47 14.93 2.98
N LEU A 41 15.98 16.00 2.35
CA LEU A 41 15.78 17.37 2.80
C LEU A 41 14.54 17.98 2.16
N PRO A 42 13.91 18.98 2.79
CA PRO A 42 12.87 19.76 2.14
C PRO A 42 13.35 20.38 0.84
N LEU A 43 12.45 20.59 -0.10
CA LEU A 43 12.74 21.33 -1.32
C LEU A 43 13.23 22.74 -0.99
N ASN A 44 14.02 23.30 -1.92
CA ASN A 44 14.55 24.66 -1.76
C ASN A 44 13.41 25.66 -1.51
N PRO A 45 13.45 26.46 -0.43
CA PRO A 45 12.41 27.44 -0.13
C PRO A 45 12.32 28.59 -1.14
N ASN A 46 13.35 28.77 -1.99
CA ASN A 46 13.42 29.81 -3.01
C ASN A 46 12.99 29.30 -4.41
N LEU A 47 12.31 28.16 -4.52
CA LEU A 47 11.74 27.73 -5.79
C LEU A 47 10.69 28.73 -6.28
N GLN A 48 10.60 28.90 -7.60
CA GLN A 48 9.57 29.75 -8.22
C GLN A 48 8.17 29.23 -7.98
N ASP A 49 8.00 27.90 -7.97
CA ASP A 49 6.74 27.27 -7.58
C ASP A 49 6.55 27.33 -6.06
N THR A 50 5.81 28.33 -5.63
CA THR A 50 5.50 28.58 -4.20
C THR A 50 4.60 27.49 -3.58
N LEU A 51 3.94 26.66 -4.38
CA LEU A 51 3.11 25.55 -3.89
C LEU A 51 3.95 24.41 -3.32
N VAL A 52 5.19 24.29 -3.77
CA VAL A 52 6.10 23.20 -3.33
C VAL A 52 7.36 23.71 -2.63
N ALA A 53 7.68 24.99 -2.75
CA ALA A 53 8.88 25.61 -2.16
C ALA A 53 8.94 25.35 -0.64
N GLY A 54 10.07 24.83 -0.17
CA GLY A 54 10.33 24.53 1.22
C GLY A 54 9.51 23.36 1.81
N ARG A 55 8.74 22.67 0.98
CA ARG A 55 7.92 21.51 1.40
C ARG A 55 8.69 20.18 1.30
N GLY A 56 8.07 19.11 1.81
CA GLY A 56 8.60 17.77 1.74
C GLY A 56 9.69 17.47 2.75
N GLY A 57 10.50 16.48 2.42
CA GLY A 57 11.61 15.99 3.23
C GLY A 57 11.23 14.81 4.15
N PHE A 58 12.04 13.74 4.07
CA PHE A 58 11.81 12.52 4.85
C PHE A 58 11.78 12.75 6.36
N VAL A 59 12.64 13.64 6.89
CA VAL A 59 12.71 13.91 8.35
C VAL A 59 11.38 14.46 8.87
N ARG A 60 10.78 15.41 8.14
CA ARG A 60 9.46 15.94 8.48
C ARG A 60 8.37 14.88 8.37
N ARG A 61 8.47 14.03 7.34
CA ARG A 61 7.55 12.90 7.14
C ARG A 61 7.63 11.91 8.29
N VAL A 62 8.84 11.55 8.77
CA VAL A 62 9.01 10.70 9.97
C VAL A 62 8.28 11.28 11.18
N ALA A 63 8.44 12.58 11.44
CA ALA A 63 7.77 13.23 12.56
C ALA A 63 6.24 13.19 12.43
N MET A 64 5.71 13.50 11.25
CA MET A 64 4.27 13.50 10.95
C MET A 64 3.68 12.11 11.12
N ILE A 65 4.27 11.08 10.50
CA ILE A 65 3.77 9.70 10.56
C ILE A 65 3.81 9.17 12.00
N ASN A 66 4.87 9.45 12.75
CA ASN A 66 4.94 9.05 14.15
C ASN A 66 3.88 9.77 15.01
N GLN A 67 3.49 11.00 14.66
CA GLN A 67 2.39 11.69 15.31
C GLN A 67 1.03 11.05 14.98
N GLU A 68 0.79 10.70 13.71
CA GLU A 68 -0.45 10.00 13.32
C GLU A 68 -0.54 8.61 13.97
N ARG A 69 0.55 7.85 14.05
CA ARG A 69 0.58 6.55 14.75
C ARG A 69 0.33 6.66 16.27
N LYS A 70 0.64 7.79 16.91
CA LYS A 70 0.25 8.02 18.30
C LYS A 70 -1.26 8.21 18.46
N LYS A 71 -1.92 8.79 17.45
CA LYS A 71 -3.38 8.97 17.43
C LYS A 71 -4.09 7.66 17.11
N ASN A 72 -3.55 6.90 16.17
CA ASN A 72 -4.05 5.61 15.75
C ASN A 72 -2.91 4.58 15.61
N PRO A 73 -2.69 3.71 16.62
CA PRO A 73 -1.68 2.65 16.55
C PRO A 73 -1.91 1.61 15.46
N ASP A 74 -3.17 1.44 15.02
CA ASP A 74 -3.56 0.48 13.97
C ASP A 74 -3.47 1.07 12.54
N LEU A 75 -2.97 2.30 12.41
CA LEU A 75 -2.70 2.95 11.14
C LEU A 75 -1.83 2.06 10.24
N LEU A 76 -2.24 1.90 8.98
CA LEU A 76 -1.45 1.28 7.92
C LEU A 76 -0.65 2.33 7.16
N LEU A 77 0.57 2.01 6.77
CA LEU A 77 1.44 2.88 5.98
C LEU A 77 2.06 2.09 4.84
N PHE A 78 1.85 2.55 3.60
CA PHE A 78 2.34 1.91 2.39
C PHE A 78 3.17 2.87 1.53
N ASP A 79 4.06 2.30 0.70
CA ASP A 79 4.79 3.04 -0.33
C ASP A 79 4.70 2.31 -1.66
N SER A 80 4.44 3.05 -2.73
CA SER A 80 4.26 2.51 -4.07
C SER A 80 5.50 2.64 -4.96
N GLY A 81 6.71 2.60 -4.36
CA GLY A 81 7.98 2.54 -5.06
C GLY A 81 8.57 3.90 -5.43
N ASP A 82 9.73 3.85 -6.07
CA ASP A 82 10.58 5.00 -6.40
C ASP A 82 10.90 5.85 -5.15
N PHE A 83 11.23 5.20 -4.04
CA PHE A 83 11.80 5.89 -2.89
C PHE A 83 13.29 6.22 -3.10
N SER A 84 13.94 5.53 -4.04
CA SER A 84 15.33 5.68 -4.48
C SER A 84 15.50 6.82 -5.48
N GLN A 85 16.76 7.19 -5.77
CA GLN A 85 17.17 8.14 -6.81
C GLN A 85 16.75 9.59 -6.53
N GLY A 86 17.57 10.56 -6.95
CA GLY A 86 17.25 11.99 -6.99
C GLY A 86 18.04 12.88 -6.03
N SER A 87 18.83 12.34 -5.10
CA SER A 87 19.61 13.14 -4.17
C SER A 87 21.08 12.70 -4.02
N PRO A 88 21.97 13.60 -3.55
CA PRO A 88 23.33 13.21 -3.17
C PRO A 88 23.38 12.10 -2.11
N PHE A 89 22.38 12.00 -1.22
CA PHE A 89 22.31 10.93 -0.23
C PHE A 89 22.22 9.56 -0.89
N TYR A 90 21.36 9.42 -1.89
CA TYR A 90 21.24 8.16 -2.63
C TYR A 90 22.52 7.85 -3.43
N THR A 91 23.13 8.85 -4.05
CA THR A 91 24.38 8.68 -4.81
C THR A 91 25.53 8.17 -3.90
N ILE A 92 25.62 8.68 -2.68
CA ILE A 92 26.71 8.32 -1.74
C ILE A 92 26.38 7.04 -0.98
N TYR A 93 25.16 6.92 -0.44
CA TYR A 93 24.77 5.85 0.51
C TYR A 93 23.95 4.75 -0.14
N LYS A 94 23.60 4.87 -1.42
CA LYS A 94 22.95 3.82 -2.25
C LYS A 94 21.71 3.19 -1.62
N GLY A 95 20.89 3.99 -0.91
CA GLY A 95 19.64 3.57 -0.32
C GLY A 95 19.66 3.36 1.20
N ASP A 96 20.81 3.40 1.86
CA ASP A 96 20.89 3.18 3.31
C ASP A 96 20.10 4.22 4.12
N VAL A 97 20.16 5.48 3.69
CA VAL A 97 19.47 6.59 4.36
C VAL A 97 17.96 6.46 4.18
N GLU A 98 17.51 6.16 2.97
CA GLU A 98 16.11 5.97 2.62
C GLU A 98 15.52 4.83 3.43
N ILE A 99 16.09 3.64 3.39
CA ILE A 99 15.61 2.47 4.15
C ILE A 99 15.68 2.73 5.66
N GLY A 100 16.73 3.40 6.14
CA GLY A 100 16.84 3.78 7.55
C GLY A 100 15.67 4.64 8.02
N LEU A 101 15.30 5.67 7.25
CA LEU A 101 14.17 6.55 7.55
C LEU A 101 12.81 5.85 7.37
N MET A 102 12.67 5.00 6.35
CA MET A 102 11.48 4.16 6.16
C MET A 102 11.27 3.21 7.33
N ASN A 103 12.34 2.61 7.86
CA ASN A 103 12.29 1.78 9.08
C ASN A 103 11.80 2.59 10.30
N MET A 104 12.21 3.87 10.43
CA MET A 104 11.73 4.74 11.51
C MET A 104 10.24 5.08 11.38
N MET A 105 9.71 5.13 10.16
CA MET A 105 8.29 5.32 9.87
C MET A 105 7.46 4.05 10.04
N ARG A 106 8.10 2.87 10.08
CA ARG A 106 7.47 1.56 10.24
C ARG A 106 6.43 1.28 9.14
N TYR A 107 6.86 1.30 7.89
CA TYR A 107 6.01 0.89 6.77
C TYR A 107 5.45 -0.52 6.99
N ASP A 108 4.22 -0.75 6.57
CA ASP A 108 3.54 -2.05 6.66
C ASP A 108 3.78 -2.92 5.42
N ALA A 109 3.96 -2.30 4.26
CA ALA A 109 4.49 -2.91 3.04
C ALA A 109 4.93 -1.82 2.05
N VAL A 110 5.83 -2.18 1.14
CA VAL A 110 6.38 -1.30 0.10
C VAL A 110 6.47 -2.09 -1.20
N THR A 111 6.19 -1.47 -2.35
CA THR A 111 6.50 -2.09 -3.65
C THR A 111 7.78 -1.51 -4.26
N ILE A 112 8.16 -1.99 -5.43
CA ILE A 112 9.35 -1.61 -6.17
C ILE A 112 8.92 -0.66 -7.31
N GLY A 113 9.67 0.43 -7.51
CA GLY A 113 9.62 1.21 -8.73
C GLY A 113 10.79 0.89 -9.66
N ASN A 114 10.96 1.67 -10.71
CA ASN A 114 12.06 1.47 -11.65
C ASN A 114 13.41 1.95 -11.08
N HIS A 115 13.43 2.93 -10.19
CA HIS A 115 14.67 3.47 -9.63
C HIS A 115 15.28 2.62 -8.51
N GLU A 116 14.59 1.64 -7.97
CA GLU A 116 15.20 0.66 -7.07
C GLU A 116 16.27 -0.18 -7.76
N PHE A 117 16.27 -0.25 -9.10
CA PHE A 117 17.27 -0.94 -9.92
C PHE A 117 18.55 -0.14 -10.19
N ASP A 118 18.62 1.16 -9.91
CA ASP A 118 19.69 2.07 -10.36
C ASP A 118 21.11 1.57 -10.02
N TYR A 119 21.31 0.93 -8.88
CA TYR A 119 22.58 0.33 -8.47
C TYR A 119 22.62 -1.20 -8.65
N GLY A 120 21.68 -1.79 -9.41
CA GLY A 120 21.59 -3.21 -9.73
C GLY A 120 21.10 -4.09 -8.58
N LEU A 121 20.96 -5.38 -8.89
CA LEU A 121 20.29 -6.36 -8.02
C LEU A 121 21.06 -6.65 -6.72
N ASP A 122 22.39 -6.61 -6.73
CA ASP A 122 23.17 -6.80 -5.51
C ASP A 122 22.91 -5.72 -4.47
N ASN A 123 22.87 -4.45 -4.93
CA ASN A 123 22.54 -3.33 -4.06
C ASN A 123 21.09 -3.39 -3.61
N MET A 124 20.15 -3.70 -4.52
CA MET A 124 18.74 -3.89 -4.19
C MET A 124 18.58 -4.95 -3.09
N ALA A 125 19.21 -6.12 -3.25
CA ALA A 125 19.19 -7.18 -2.25
C ALA A 125 19.78 -6.72 -0.91
N ARG A 126 20.86 -5.95 -0.95
CA ARG A 126 21.53 -5.42 0.25
C ARG A 126 20.59 -4.49 1.03
N ILE A 127 20.01 -3.51 0.39
CA ILE A 127 19.13 -2.54 1.06
C ILE A 127 17.81 -3.18 1.52
N PHE A 128 17.23 -4.10 0.75
CA PHE A 128 16.00 -4.78 1.16
C PHE A 128 16.20 -5.74 2.34
N ARG A 129 17.42 -6.30 2.54
CA ARG A 129 17.73 -7.04 3.78
C ARG A 129 17.81 -6.13 5.02
N MET A 130 18.05 -4.82 4.86
CA MET A 130 18.02 -3.85 5.96
C MET A 130 16.60 -3.40 6.30
N ALA A 131 15.64 -3.59 5.38
CA ALA A 131 14.24 -3.20 5.57
C ALA A 131 13.59 -4.02 6.68
N LYS A 132 12.88 -3.35 7.60
CA LYS A 132 12.07 -3.96 8.68
C LYS A 132 10.60 -4.10 8.30
N PHE A 133 10.32 -4.00 7.03
CA PHE A 133 9.01 -4.10 6.40
C PHE A 133 9.11 -5.02 5.18
N PRO A 134 8.03 -5.69 4.79
CA PRO A 134 8.02 -6.50 3.58
C PRO A 134 8.07 -5.63 2.32
N VAL A 135 8.86 -6.10 1.34
CA VAL A 135 8.84 -5.57 -0.03
C VAL A 135 8.05 -6.55 -0.89
N VAL A 136 7.08 -6.05 -1.64
CA VAL A 136 6.18 -6.86 -2.47
C VAL A 136 6.28 -6.49 -3.94
N CYS A 137 6.36 -7.50 -4.81
CA CYS A 137 6.23 -7.38 -6.25
C CYS A 137 5.82 -8.74 -6.81
N ALA A 138 4.69 -8.80 -7.49
CA ALA A 138 4.14 -10.06 -7.97
C ALA A 138 4.52 -10.37 -9.42
N ASN A 139 4.83 -9.35 -10.22
CA ASN A 139 5.07 -9.48 -11.65
C ASN A 139 6.54 -9.39 -12.08
N TYR A 140 7.48 -9.43 -11.12
CA TYR A 140 8.89 -9.70 -11.37
C TYR A 140 9.27 -11.05 -10.77
N ASP A 141 9.73 -11.98 -11.62
CA ASP A 141 10.33 -13.24 -11.17
C ASP A 141 11.82 -13.04 -10.95
N PHE A 142 12.24 -13.07 -9.69
CA PHE A 142 13.62 -12.91 -9.26
C PHE A 142 14.38 -14.23 -9.09
N THR A 143 13.83 -15.36 -9.55
CA THR A 143 14.46 -16.68 -9.41
C THR A 143 15.86 -16.69 -10.05
N GLY A 144 16.86 -17.13 -9.30
CA GLY A 144 18.27 -17.15 -9.70
C GLY A 144 18.99 -15.80 -9.59
N THR A 145 18.36 -14.78 -9.00
CA THR A 145 18.98 -13.45 -8.79
C THR A 145 19.33 -13.22 -7.32
N PRO A 146 20.18 -12.23 -6.98
CA PRO A 146 20.48 -11.86 -5.59
C PRO A 146 19.27 -11.47 -4.74
N VAL A 147 18.13 -11.12 -5.38
CA VAL A 147 16.88 -10.66 -4.75
C VAL A 147 15.93 -11.82 -4.45
N GLU A 148 16.22 -13.03 -4.96
CA GLU A 148 15.39 -14.21 -4.75
C GLU A 148 15.07 -14.42 -3.27
N GLY A 149 13.78 -14.65 -2.97
CA GLY A 149 13.28 -14.90 -1.61
C GLY A 149 13.21 -13.68 -0.69
N ILE A 150 13.77 -12.52 -1.09
CA ILE A 150 13.67 -11.25 -0.34
C ILE A 150 12.36 -10.56 -0.66
N VAL A 151 12.08 -10.34 -1.94
CA VAL A 151 10.82 -9.76 -2.42
C VAL A 151 9.76 -10.85 -2.48
N LYS A 152 8.55 -10.53 -2.02
CA LYS A 152 7.41 -11.46 -2.00
C LYS A 152 6.35 -11.01 -3.00
N PRO A 153 5.57 -11.91 -3.59
CA PRO A 153 4.47 -11.50 -4.48
C PRO A 153 3.38 -10.73 -3.73
N TYR A 154 3.15 -11.03 -2.47
CA TYR A 154 2.18 -10.39 -1.59
C TYR A 154 2.50 -10.65 -0.12
N VAL A 155 1.84 -9.89 0.77
CA VAL A 155 1.78 -10.18 2.21
C VAL A 155 0.34 -10.12 2.70
N ILE A 156 0.09 -10.73 3.87
CA ILE A 156 -1.20 -10.66 4.57
C ILE A 156 -1.00 -9.99 5.91
N LEU A 157 -1.63 -8.86 6.09
CA LEU A 157 -1.62 -8.09 7.33
C LEU A 157 -2.91 -8.34 8.11
N LYS A 158 -2.85 -8.11 9.43
CA LYS A 158 -4.02 -8.13 10.30
C LYS A 158 -4.15 -6.79 11.02
N ARG A 159 -5.28 -6.10 10.84
CA ARG A 159 -5.62 -4.83 11.51
C ARG A 159 -7.11 -4.79 11.81
N ASN A 160 -7.48 -4.34 12.99
CA ASN A 160 -8.89 -4.20 13.42
C ASN A 160 -9.76 -5.45 13.18
N GLY A 161 -9.14 -6.65 13.35
CA GLY A 161 -9.80 -7.93 13.10
C GLY A 161 -10.11 -8.19 11.62
N LEU A 162 -9.42 -7.49 10.69
CA LEU A 162 -9.47 -7.72 9.25
C LEU A 162 -8.20 -8.40 8.77
N ARG A 163 -8.34 -9.27 7.77
CA ARG A 163 -7.25 -9.82 6.97
C ARG A 163 -7.10 -8.99 5.70
N ILE A 164 -5.96 -8.37 5.52
CA ILE A 164 -5.67 -7.44 4.43
C ILE A 164 -4.58 -8.04 3.57
N GLY A 165 -4.92 -8.42 2.34
CA GLY A 165 -3.95 -8.85 1.33
C GLY A 165 -3.34 -7.63 0.67
N VAL A 166 -2.01 -7.58 0.58
CA VAL A 166 -1.28 -6.49 -0.10
C VAL A 166 -0.37 -7.10 -1.13
N LEU A 167 -0.57 -6.77 -2.40
CA LEU A 167 0.29 -7.18 -3.51
C LEU A 167 1.01 -5.98 -4.11
N GLY A 168 2.13 -6.22 -4.81
CA GLY A 168 2.86 -5.19 -5.56
C GLY A 168 2.81 -5.48 -7.06
N ILE A 169 2.62 -4.45 -7.88
CA ILE A 169 2.68 -4.52 -9.35
C ILE A 169 3.57 -3.39 -9.86
N CYS A 170 4.48 -3.74 -10.77
CA CYS A 170 5.56 -2.86 -11.24
C CYS A 170 5.55 -2.75 -12.76
N PRO A 171 6.12 -1.67 -13.35
CA PRO A 171 6.08 -1.44 -14.77
C PRO A 171 7.02 -2.36 -15.56
N GLN A 172 6.88 -2.36 -16.88
CA GLN A 172 7.86 -2.96 -17.80
C GLN A 172 9.24 -2.31 -17.58
N MET A 173 10.27 -3.14 -17.35
CA MET A 173 11.64 -2.65 -17.17
C MET A 173 12.27 -2.14 -18.48
N LEU A 174 11.88 -2.73 -19.63
CA LEU A 174 12.43 -2.36 -20.92
C LEU A 174 12.19 -0.87 -21.22
N GLY A 175 13.26 -0.15 -21.46
CA GLY A 175 13.23 1.29 -21.72
C GLY A 175 13.18 2.19 -20.47
N LEU A 176 12.96 1.61 -19.27
CA LEU A 176 12.97 2.34 -17.99
C LEU A 176 14.22 2.04 -17.15
N VAL A 177 14.70 0.81 -17.21
CA VAL A 177 15.84 0.31 -16.42
C VAL A 177 16.95 -0.10 -17.36
N ASP A 178 18.20 0.24 -17.02
CA ASP A 178 19.39 -0.28 -17.72
C ASP A 178 19.39 -1.81 -17.64
N GLU A 179 19.43 -2.47 -18.81
CA GLU A 179 19.37 -3.94 -18.92
C GLU A 179 20.46 -4.63 -18.06
N ASN A 180 21.63 -4.02 -17.91
CA ASN A 180 22.70 -4.55 -17.05
C ASN A 180 22.36 -4.49 -15.56
N LYS A 181 21.34 -3.74 -15.15
CA LYS A 181 20.91 -3.59 -13.74
C LYS A 181 19.81 -4.57 -13.35
N CYS A 182 19.19 -5.24 -14.31
CA CYS A 182 18.09 -6.18 -14.07
C CYS A 182 18.32 -7.57 -14.69
N VAL A 183 19.59 -7.94 -14.93
CA VAL A 183 19.94 -9.24 -15.52
C VAL A 183 19.34 -10.40 -14.74
N GLY A 184 18.61 -11.29 -15.43
CA GLY A 184 17.98 -12.47 -14.84
C GLY A 184 16.57 -12.25 -14.28
N VAL A 185 16.11 -11.01 -14.15
CA VAL A 185 14.71 -10.73 -13.75
C VAL A 185 13.79 -10.97 -14.94
N LYS A 186 12.72 -11.76 -14.74
CA LYS A 186 11.71 -11.97 -15.76
C LYS A 186 10.49 -11.10 -15.48
N TYR A 187 10.05 -10.37 -16.47
CA TYR A 187 8.81 -9.60 -16.39
C TYR A 187 7.61 -10.48 -16.76
N LEU A 188 6.60 -10.47 -15.91
CA LEU A 188 5.31 -11.14 -16.14
C LEU A 188 4.26 -10.08 -16.46
N ASP A 189 3.24 -10.44 -17.23
CA ASP A 189 2.14 -9.53 -17.54
C ASP A 189 1.53 -8.97 -16.23
N PRO A 190 1.48 -7.65 -16.06
CA PRO A 190 1.05 -7.02 -14.81
C PRO A 190 -0.44 -7.22 -14.55
N VAL A 191 -1.26 -7.21 -15.60
CA VAL A 191 -2.72 -7.32 -15.51
C VAL A 191 -3.13 -8.73 -15.12
N GLU A 192 -2.62 -9.74 -15.84
CA GLU A 192 -2.88 -11.16 -15.55
C GLU A 192 -2.35 -11.54 -14.17
N THR A 193 -1.17 -11.01 -13.81
CA THR A 193 -0.58 -11.28 -12.49
C THR A 193 -1.38 -10.64 -11.38
N ALA A 194 -1.82 -9.38 -11.54
CA ALA A 194 -2.65 -8.69 -10.57
C ALA A 194 -3.97 -9.43 -10.32
N ASP A 195 -4.67 -9.85 -11.38
CA ASP A 195 -5.93 -10.58 -11.24
C ASP A 195 -5.73 -11.94 -10.56
N ARG A 196 -4.73 -12.70 -10.98
CA ARG A 196 -4.40 -14.01 -10.39
C ARG A 196 -4.07 -13.90 -8.90
N ILE A 197 -3.26 -12.92 -8.48
CA ILE A 197 -2.86 -12.76 -7.08
C ILE A 197 -4.01 -12.20 -6.25
N ALA A 198 -4.77 -11.22 -6.75
CA ALA A 198 -5.94 -10.69 -6.07
C ALA A 198 -7.00 -11.77 -5.82
N LYS A 199 -7.27 -12.59 -6.83
CA LYS A 199 -8.16 -13.76 -6.71
C LYS A 199 -7.69 -14.75 -5.65
N LYS A 200 -6.39 -15.06 -5.63
CA LYS A 200 -5.79 -15.93 -4.60
C LYS A 200 -6.02 -15.32 -3.21
N LEU A 201 -5.72 -14.04 -3.02
CA LEU A 201 -5.91 -13.35 -1.74
C LEU A 201 -7.37 -13.38 -1.26
N LYS A 202 -8.33 -13.14 -2.16
CA LYS A 202 -9.76 -13.18 -1.81
C LYS A 202 -10.29 -14.59 -1.59
N LYS A 203 -10.00 -15.52 -2.51
CA LYS A 203 -10.69 -16.82 -2.56
C LYS A 203 -9.98 -17.89 -1.72
N GLU A 204 -8.64 -17.93 -1.73
CA GLU A 204 -7.86 -18.94 -1.02
C GLU A 204 -7.45 -18.44 0.37
N GLU A 205 -6.83 -17.25 0.44
CA GLU A 205 -6.34 -16.66 1.68
C GLU A 205 -7.42 -15.98 2.52
N LYS A 206 -8.64 -15.84 1.99
CA LYS A 206 -9.82 -15.27 2.67
C LYS A 206 -9.56 -13.86 3.22
N CYS A 207 -8.89 -13.02 2.44
CA CYS A 207 -8.69 -11.63 2.81
C CYS A 207 -10.00 -10.85 2.70
N ASP A 208 -10.29 -10.04 3.72
CA ASP A 208 -11.44 -9.13 3.74
C ASP A 208 -11.24 -8.00 2.73
N VAL A 209 -10.00 -7.50 2.61
CA VAL A 209 -9.58 -6.41 1.72
C VAL A 209 -8.34 -6.82 0.94
N VAL A 210 -8.29 -6.43 -0.34
CA VAL A 210 -7.10 -6.55 -1.19
C VAL A 210 -6.68 -5.17 -1.66
N ILE A 211 -5.44 -4.79 -1.32
CA ILE A 211 -4.80 -3.53 -1.71
C ILE A 211 -3.69 -3.84 -2.70
N CYS A 212 -3.66 -3.15 -3.83
CA CYS A 212 -2.57 -3.19 -4.78
C CYS A 212 -1.67 -1.96 -4.60
N LEU A 213 -0.40 -2.19 -4.31
CA LEU A 213 0.63 -1.16 -4.42
C LEU A 213 1.13 -1.20 -5.86
N SER A 214 0.78 -0.19 -6.64
CA SER A 214 1.08 -0.16 -8.07
C SER A 214 2.13 0.90 -8.39
N HIS A 215 3.09 0.52 -9.23
CA HIS A 215 4.01 1.47 -9.84
C HIS A 215 3.81 1.56 -11.36
N LEU A 216 2.59 1.30 -11.86
CA LEU A 216 2.27 1.36 -13.29
C LEU A 216 2.02 2.79 -13.78
N GLY A 217 1.49 3.66 -12.91
CA GLY A 217 1.08 5.01 -13.27
C GLY A 217 -0.40 5.12 -13.63
N TRP A 218 -0.84 6.34 -13.89
CA TRP A 218 -2.22 6.67 -14.26
C TRP A 218 -2.24 7.56 -15.49
N GLY A 219 -3.07 7.23 -16.48
CA GLY A 219 -3.26 8.02 -17.69
C GLY A 219 -2.07 7.95 -18.66
N LEU A 220 -1.35 6.86 -18.70
CA LEU A 220 -0.18 6.66 -19.56
C LEU A 220 -0.59 6.04 -20.90
N ALA A 221 -0.74 6.84 -21.94
CA ALA A 221 -1.28 6.44 -23.24
C ALA A 221 -0.47 5.35 -24.00
N GLN A 222 0.76 5.06 -23.61
CA GLN A 222 1.64 4.14 -24.34
C GLN A 222 2.02 2.88 -23.57
N ASN A 223 1.68 2.77 -22.28
CA ASN A 223 2.00 1.65 -21.42
C ASN A 223 0.75 1.19 -20.68
N VAL A 224 0.75 -0.06 -20.23
CA VAL A 224 -0.26 -0.55 -19.30
C VAL A 224 -0.17 0.27 -18.02
N ASP A 225 -1.29 0.84 -17.59
CA ASP A 225 -1.39 1.64 -16.39
C ASP A 225 -2.42 1.10 -15.37
N ASP A 226 -2.68 1.85 -14.31
CA ASP A 226 -3.60 1.43 -13.25
C ASP A 226 -5.03 1.30 -13.74
N GLU A 227 -5.48 2.13 -14.71
CA GLU A 227 -6.82 2.03 -15.29
C GLU A 227 -6.99 0.72 -16.05
N ASP A 228 -5.98 0.34 -16.86
CA ASP A 228 -5.98 -0.93 -17.61
C ASP A 228 -5.97 -2.14 -16.68
N MET A 229 -5.17 -2.09 -15.60
CA MET A 229 -5.10 -3.15 -14.61
C MET A 229 -6.44 -3.28 -13.88
N ILE A 230 -7.02 -2.20 -13.42
CA ILE A 230 -8.31 -2.20 -12.74
C ILE A 230 -9.41 -2.73 -13.66
N ALA A 231 -9.46 -2.29 -14.93
CA ALA A 231 -10.50 -2.68 -15.88
C ALA A 231 -10.62 -4.19 -16.10
N ARG A 232 -9.52 -4.93 -15.91
CA ARG A 232 -9.47 -6.39 -16.09
C ARG A 232 -9.36 -7.18 -14.80
N ASN A 233 -9.43 -6.52 -13.64
CA ASN A 233 -9.34 -7.16 -12.33
C ASN A 233 -10.73 -7.35 -11.69
N HIS A 234 -10.88 -8.38 -10.85
CA HIS A 234 -12.13 -8.70 -10.17
C HIS A 234 -12.09 -8.42 -8.66
N ASP A 235 -10.96 -8.63 -8.01
CA ASP A 235 -10.86 -8.82 -6.56
C ASP A 235 -10.03 -7.74 -5.83
N ILE A 236 -9.45 -6.74 -6.53
CA ILE A 236 -8.81 -5.56 -5.91
C ILE A 236 -9.88 -4.61 -5.37
N ASP A 237 -9.65 -4.07 -4.17
CA ASP A 237 -10.56 -3.12 -3.51
C ASP A 237 -10.01 -1.69 -3.48
N LEU A 238 -8.68 -1.52 -3.56
CA LEU A 238 -7.99 -0.22 -3.54
C LEU A 238 -6.66 -0.35 -4.28
N VAL A 239 -6.35 0.63 -5.12
CA VAL A 239 -5.02 0.82 -5.71
C VAL A 239 -4.35 2.02 -5.05
N LEU A 240 -3.08 1.88 -4.72
CA LEU A 240 -2.20 2.94 -4.27
C LEU A 240 -1.09 3.03 -5.31
N GLY A 241 -1.17 4.05 -6.17
CA GLY A 241 -0.37 4.18 -7.37
C GLY A 241 0.90 5.01 -7.19
N GLY A 242 1.74 5.04 -8.24
CA GLY A 242 2.98 5.80 -8.34
C GLY A 242 3.38 6.02 -9.81
N HIS A 243 4.68 6.21 -10.09
CA HIS A 243 5.31 6.28 -11.41
C HIS A 243 4.97 7.52 -12.26
N SER A 244 3.72 7.81 -12.49
CA SER A 244 3.29 8.97 -13.30
C SER A 244 3.49 10.33 -12.61
N HIS A 245 3.92 10.33 -11.35
CA HIS A 245 4.06 11.53 -10.50
C HIS A 245 2.76 12.33 -10.38
N SER A 246 1.62 11.71 -10.63
CA SER A 246 0.31 12.36 -10.55
C SER A 246 -0.01 12.74 -9.10
N TYR A 247 -0.57 13.93 -8.92
CA TYR A 247 -1.07 14.37 -7.62
C TYR A 247 -2.59 14.45 -7.66
N PHE A 248 -3.22 13.54 -6.94
CA PHE A 248 -4.68 13.53 -6.84
C PHE A 248 -5.13 14.27 -5.58
N THR A 249 -5.92 15.31 -5.75
CA THR A 249 -6.55 16.02 -4.64
C THR A 249 -7.79 15.27 -4.12
N THR A 250 -8.30 14.35 -4.92
CA THR A 250 -9.40 13.42 -4.60
C THR A 250 -9.12 12.11 -5.28
N LEU A 251 -9.58 11.00 -4.71
CA LEU A 251 -9.43 9.67 -5.30
C LEU A 251 -9.91 9.65 -6.76
N LYS A 252 -9.15 9.01 -7.62
CA LYS A 252 -9.59 8.61 -8.95
C LYS A 252 -10.32 7.27 -8.86
N TYR A 253 -11.10 6.96 -9.87
CA TYR A 253 -11.88 5.73 -9.90
C TYR A 253 -11.87 5.14 -11.31
N ALA A 254 -11.59 3.87 -11.43
CA ALA A 254 -11.77 3.09 -12.65
C ALA A 254 -12.78 1.96 -12.42
N LYS A 255 -13.50 1.57 -13.47
CA LYS A 255 -14.46 0.47 -13.41
C LYS A 255 -13.74 -0.85 -13.60
N ASN A 256 -13.88 -1.78 -12.66
CA ASN A 256 -13.32 -3.12 -12.79
C ASN A 256 -14.16 -4.04 -13.70
N ALA A 257 -13.69 -5.27 -13.90
CA ALA A 257 -14.35 -6.26 -14.75
C ALA A 257 -15.79 -6.62 -14.31
N ASP A 258 -16.11 -6.47 -13.01
CA ASP A 258 -17.46 -6.68 -12.45
C ASP A 258 -18.32 -5.41 -12.44
N GLY A 259 -17.82 -4.30 -12.97
CA GLY A 259 -18.51 -3.02 -13.01
C GLY A 259 -18.44 -2.21 -11.70
N ARG A 260 -17.64 -2.65 -10.71
CA ARG A 260 -17.40 -1.88 -9.47
C ARG A 260 -16.41 -0.74 -9.73
N MET A 261 -16.64 0.41 -9.11
CA MET A 261 -15.69 1.53 -9.13
C MET A 261 -14.61 1.29 -8.08
N ILE A 262 -13.38 1.10 -8.53
CA ILE A 262 -12.21 0.87 -7.67
C ILE A 262 -11.46 2.19 -7.52
N PRO A 263 -11.20 2.64 -6.28
CA PRO A 263 -10.43 3.85 -6.03
C PRO A 263 -8.93 3.65 -6.28
N ASP A 264 -8.29 4.72 -6.75
CA ASP A 264 -6.85 4.88 -6.89
C ASP A 264 -6.41 6.21 -6.30
N ASP A 265 -5.22 6.24 -5.69
CA ASP A 265 -4.59 7.43 -5.12
C ASP A 265 -3.12 7.52 -5.49
N GLN A 266 -2.67 8.74 -5.85
CA GLN A 266 -1.26 9.07 -6.06
C GLN A 266 -0.93 10.43 -5.44
N ASN A 267 0.28 10.56 -4.87
CA ASN A 267 0.68 11.67 -4.03
C ASN A 267 1.79 12.55 -4.64
N GLY A 268 1.84 12.66 -5.97
CA GLY A 268 2.88 13.41 -6.66
C GLY A 268 4.25 12.76 -6.48
N LYS A 269 5.26 13.58 -6.21
CA LYS A 269 6.65 13.13 -6.02
C LYS A 269 7.39 13.95 -4.96
N HIS A 270 8.68 13.60 -4.72
CA HIS A 270 9.65 14.35 -3.88
C HIS A 270 9.22 14.50 -2.41
N ALA A 271 8.54 13.52 -1.86
CA ALA A 271 8.14 13.50 -0.45
C ALA A 271 7.28 14.69 0.01
N ILE A 272 6.60 15.39 -0.91
CA ILE A 272 5.83 16.61 -0.61
C ILE A 272 4.52 16.27 0.09
N PHE A 273 3.82 15.26 -0.42
CA PHE A 273 2.48 14.87 0.05
C PHE A 273 2.49 13.47 0.67
N VAL A 274 1.49 13.22 1.46
CA VAL A 274 1.15 11.89 2.02
C VAL A 274 -0.36 11.74 1.89
N GLY A 275 -0.80 10.73 1.17
CA GLY A 275 -2.22 10.38 1.05
C GLY A 275 -2.76 9.85 2.38
N LYS A 276 -4.02 10.18 2.67
CA LYS A 276 -4.73 9.68 3.85
C LYS A 276 -6.11 9.19 3.44
N ILE A 277 -6.33 7.89 3.55
CA ILE A 277 -7.56 7.22 3.14
C ILE A 277 -8.23 6.61 4.37
N MET A 278 -9.53 6.84 4.51
CA MET A 278 -10.39 6.18 5.49
C MET A 278 -11.29 5.18 4.76
N MET A 279 -10.91 3.92 4.76
CA MET A 279 -11.72 2.84 4.18
C MET A 279 -12.73 2.33 5.21
N LYS A 280 -14.00 2.36 4.87
CA LYS A 280 -15.10 1.80 5.66
C LYS A 280 -15.56 0.50 5.01
N LEU A 281 -15.62 -0.56 5.78
CA LEU A 281 -16.09 -1.86 5.32
C LEU A 281 -17.51 -2.07 5.82
N ASP A 282 -18.44 -2.19 4.88
CA ASP A 282 -19.79 -2.61 5.19
C ASP A 282 -19.78 -4.09 5.61
N LYS A 283 -20.67 -4.44 6.53
CA LYS A 283 -20.87 -5.85 6.85
C LYS A 283 -21.31 -6.59 5.59
N ALA A 284 -20.65 -7.69 5.27
CA ALA A 284 -21.24 -8.62 4.31
C ALA A 284 -22.66 -8.94 4.77
N LYS A 285 -23.63 -8.63 3.88
CA LYS A 285 -25.05 -8.98 4.11
C LYS A 285 -25.24 -10.47 4.11
#